data_9e0294386407e61422709689b2e25fb7
#
_entry.id   9e0294386407e61422709689b2e25fb7
#
_cell.length_a   1.000
_cell.length_b   1.000
_cell.length_c   1.000
_cell.angle_alpha   90.00
_cell.angle_beta   90.00
_cell.angle_gamma   90.00
#
_symmetry.space_group_name_H-M   'P 1'
#
loop_
_entity.id
_entity.type
_entity.pdbx_description
1 polymer ?
#
loop_
_entity_poly.entity_id
_entity_poly.type
_entity_poly.pdbx_seq_one_letter_code
_entity_poly.pdbx_strand_id
1 'polypeptide(L)'
;RFVRIREAYVAHIQRMLGFAGISGADAKARAEAILALETALSRPIWERAQLRNRDKTYNVVSFAELQQQYPGYDWAAHLRAQGMQAPDRINVVTPDAVQPILDIIDATPLATWRDYLSFHAIDGNAGLLSKPIDDASFEFNGKVLGGQKAQRDDWKRAVALVGGRGGLGEALG
;
A
#
# COMPACT_ATOMS: atom_id res chain seq x y z
N ARG A 1 1.47 -4.33 22.78
CA ARG A 1 1.60 -3.17 21.92
C ARG A 1 0.98 -3.45 20.55
N PHE A 2 1.41 -4.48 19.82
CA PHE A 2 0.94 -4.75 18.45
C PHE A 2 -0.56 -5.08 18.34
N VAL A 3 -1.16 -5.76 19.32
CA VAL A 3 -2.60 -6.02 19.36
C VAL A 3 -3.40 -4.71 19.33
N ARG A 4 -3.07 -3.77 20.22
CA ARG A 4 -3.73 -2.45 20.27
C ARG A 4 -3.58 -1.67 18.96
N ILE A 5 -2.42 -1.77 18.30
CA ILE A 5 -2.20 -1.10 17.01
C ILE A 5 -3.10 -1.70 15.93
N ARG A 6 -3.26 -3.03 15.91
CA ARG A 6 -4.16 -3.70 14.96
C ARG A 6 -5.62 -3.33 15.20
N GLU A 7 -6.06 -3.30 16.44
CA GLU A 7 -7.41 -2.84 16.80
C GLU A 7 -7.66 -1.39 16.36
N ALA A 8 -6.71 -0.50 16.63
CA ALA A 8 -6.76 0.89 16.19
C ALA A 8 -6.74 1.01 14.66
N TYR A 9 -6.01 0.13 13.97
CA TYR A 9 -5.96 0.10 12.51
C TYR A 9 -7.30 -0.31 11.91
N VAL A 10 -7.94 -1.36 12.43
CA VAL A 10 -9.29 -1.76 11.99
C VAL A 10 -10.28 -0.61 12.19
N ALA A 11 -10.24 0.06 13.35
CA ALA A 11 -11.10 1.21 13.61
C ALA A 11 -10.81 2.38 12.66
N HIS A 12 -9.55 2.59 12.29
CA HIS A 12 -9.15 3.59 11.31
C HIS A 12 -9.68 3.25 9.92
N ILE A 13 -9.52 2.01 9.45
CA ILE A 13 -10.08 1.56 8.17
C ILE A 13 -11.60 1.77 8.13
N GLN A 14 -12.32 1.38 9.19
CA GLN A 14 -13.76 1.60 9.29
C GLN A 14 -14.13 3.07 9.15
N ARG A 15 -13.37 3.95 9.80
CA ARG A 15 -13.61 5.39 9.75
C ARG A 15 -13.38 5.95 8.35
N MET A 16 -12.32 5.48 7.66
CA MET A 16 -12.03 5.90 6.28
C MET A 16 -13.09 5.39 5.29
N LEU A 17 -13.52 4.14 5.42
CA LEU A 17 -14.62 3.59 4.63
C LEU A 17 -15.94 4.34 4.89
N GLY A 18 -16.15 4.86 6.10
CA GLY A 18 -17.28 5.71 6.45
C GLY A 18 -17.36 6.97 5.59
N PHE A 19 -16.23 7.59 5.26
CA PHE A 19 -16.18 8.72 4.33
C PHE A 19 -16.55 8.34 2.88
N ALA A 20 -16.43 7.06 2.52
CA ALA A 20 -16.91 6.49 1.27
C ALA A 20 -18.39 6.03 1.32
N GLY A 21 -19.11 6.33 2.41
CA GLY A 21 -20.51 5.97 2.57
C GLY A 21 -20.76 4.55 3.12
N ILE A 22 -19.71 3.83 3.52
CA ILE A 22 -19.82 2.47 4.09
C ILE A 22 -19.79 2.58 5.62
N SER A 23 -20.83 2.14 6.31
CA SER A 23 -20.96 2.34 7.75
C SER A 23 -21.46 1.10 8.51
N GLY A 24 -21.44 1.16 9.83
CA GLY A 24 -21.98 0.12 10.71
C GLY A 24 -21.24 -1.22 10.64
N ALA A 25 -22.00 -2.29 10.76
CA ALA A 25 -21.45 -3.66 10.76
C ALA A 25 -20.75 -4.03 9.44
N ASP A 26 -21.22 -3.48 8.31
CA ASP A 26 -20.62 -3.68 6.99
C ASP A 26 -19.21 -3.08 6.93
N ALA A 27 -19.01 -1.86 7.42
CA ALA A 27 -17.69 -1.24 7.49
C ALA A 27 -16.71 -2.05 8.35
N LYS A 28 -17.19 -2.65 9.44
CA LYS A 28 -16.36 -3.50 10.30
C LYS A 28 -15.91 -4.76 9.55
N ALA A 29 -16.83 -5.47 8.93
CA ALA A 29 -16.51 -6.69 8.19
C ALA A 29 -15.52 -6.41 7.04
N ARG A 30 -15.70 -5.31 6.31
CA ARG A 30 -14.80 -4.89 5.23
C ARG A 30 -13.43 -4.49 5.76
N ALA A 31 -13.34 -3.79 6.88
CA ALA A 31 -12.07 -3.42 7.50
C ALA A 31 -11.28 -4.66 7.96
N GLU A 32 -11.97 -5.65 8.54
CA GLU A 32 -11.35 -6.93 8.93
C GLU A 32 -10.87 -7.71 7.70
N ALA A 33 -11.62 -7.69 6.59
CA ALA A 33 -11.22 -8.32 5.34
C ALA A 33 -9.99 -7.63 4.73
N ILE A 34 -9.90 -6.30 4.78
CA ILE A 34 -8.70 -5.54 4.35
C ILE A 34 -7.49 -5.94 5.19
N LEU A 35 -7.62 -5.94 6.53
CA LEU A 35 -6.52 -6.36 7.41
C LEU A 35 -6.08 -7.80 7.15
N ALA A 36 -7.03 -8.71 6.87
CA ALA A 36 -6.73 -10.10 6.53
C ALA A 36 -5.96 -10.20 5.22
N LEU A 37 -6.36 -9.45 4.19
CA LEU A 37 -5.66 -9.38 2.90
C LEU A 37 -4.23 -8.86 3.07
N GLU A 38 -4.03 -7.73 3.77
CA GLU A 38 -2.70 -7.16 4.03
C GLU A 38 -1.81 -8.13 4.82
N THR A 39 -2.39 -8.82 5.78
CA THR A 39 -1.70 -9.85 6.56
C THR A 39 -1.27 -11.01 5.65
N ALA A 40 -2.14 -11.47 4.75
CA ALA A 40 -1.81 -12.51 3.79
C ALA A 40 -0.69 -12.07 2.84
N LEU A 41 -0.79 -10.87 2.26
CA LEU A 41 0.23 -10.31 1.36
C LEU A 41 1.59 -10.11 2.04
N SER A 42 1.61 -9.83 3.35
CA SER A 42 2.86 -9.61 4.09
C SER A 42 3.62 -10.89 4.43
N ARG A 43 2.94 -12.04 4.52
CA ARG A 43 3.55 -13.31 4.97
C ARG A 43 4.65 -13.84 4.05
N PRO A 44 4.51 -13.81 2.71
CA PRO A 44 5.56 -14.29 1.81
C PRO A 44 6.79 -13.39 1.75
N ILE A 45 6.66 -12.13 2.20
CA ILE A 45 7.74 -11.13 2.10
C ILE A 45 8.84 -11.47 3.11
N TRP A 46 10.08 -11.46 2.64
CA TRP A 46 11.26 -11.73 3.45
C TRP A 46 11.43 -10.69 4.57
N GLU A 47 11.97 -11.14 5.68
CA GLU A 47 12.35 -10.27 6.77
C GLU A 47 13.41 -9.24 6.35
N ARG A 48 13.43 -8.08 7.02
CA ARG A 48 14.37 -6.98 6.72
C ARG A 48 15.84 -7.41 6.71
N ALA A 49 16.23 -8.38 7.54
CA ALA A 49 17.58 -8.89 7.57
C ALA A 49 17.94 -9.61 6.26
N GLN A 50 17.02 -10.40 5.72
CA GLN A 50 17.20 -11.10 4.44
C GLN A 50 17.25 -10.13 3.26
N LEU A 51 16.39 -9.08 3.27
CA LEU A 51 16.36 -8.04 2.23
C LEU A 51 17.64 -7.19 2.17
N ARG A 52 18.46 -7.20 3.22
CA ARG A 52 19.78 -6.53 3.23
C ARG A 52 20.89 -7.40 2.63
N ASN A 53 20.66 -8.69 2.46
CA ASN A 53 21.62 -9.60 1.86
C ASN A 53 21.58 -9.46 0.33
N ARG A 54 22.61 -8.81 -0.23
CA ARG A 54 22.67 -8.51 -1.66
C ARG A 54 22.74 -9.78 -2.52
N ASP A 55 23.40 -10.83 -2.03
CA ASP A 55 23.52 -12.10 -2.77
C ASP A 55 22.16 -12.80 -2.90
N LYS A 56 21.31 -12.70 -1.86
CA LYS A 56 19.96 -13.23 -1.89
C LYS A 56 19.01 -12.41 -2.76
N THR A 57 19.18 -11.10 -2.78
CA THR A 57 18.29 -10.17 -3.48
C THR A 57 18.66 -9.93 -4.95
N TYR A 58 19.77 -10.50 -5.41
CA TYR A 58 20.23 -10.39 -6.79
C TYR A 58 19.87 -11.64 -7.60
N ASN A 59 18.64 -11.66 -8.12
CA ASN A 59 18.09 -12.77 -8.91
C ASN A 59 17.65 -12.24 -10.28
N VAL A 60 18.63 -12.02 -11.15
CA VAL A 60 18.40 -11.40 -12.46
C VAL A 60 17.99 -12.46 -13.48
N VAL A 61 16.82 -12.27 -14.07
CA VAL A 61 16.25 -13.12 -15.12
C VAL A 61 15.93 -12.29 -16.36
N SER A 62 15.79 -12.93 -17.52
CA SER A 62 15.21 -12.30 -18.69
C SER A 62 13.70 -12.08 -18.50
N PHE A 63 13.11 -11.19 -19.30
CA PHE A 63 11.67 -10.99 -19.26
C PHE A 63 10.89 -12.27 -19.65
N ALA A 64 11.41 -13.04 -20.58
CA ALA A 64 10.81 -14.32 -20.97
C ALA A 64 10.85 -15.34 -19.83
N GLU A 65 11.98 -15.45 -19.13
CA GLU A 65 12.10 -16.32 -17.94
C GLU A 65 11.15 -15.89 -16.82
N LEU A 66 10.99 -14.59 -16.59
CA LEU A 66 10.02 -14.08 -15.60
C LEU A 66 8.59 -14.56 -15.92
N GLN A 67 8.15 -14.42 -17.18
CA GLN A 67 6.84 -14.86 -17.62
C GLN A 67 6.66 -16.39 -17.50
N GLN A 68 7.73 -17.15 -17.75
CA GLN A 68 7.72 -18.61 -17.63
C GLN A 68 7.69 -19.07 -16.17
N GLN A 69 8.45 -18.40 -15.29
CA GLN A 69 8.52 -18.74 -13.87
C GLN A 69 7.24 -18.40 -13.11
N TYR A 70 6.57 -17.31 -13.50
CA TYR A 70 5.36 -16.81 -12.84
C TYR A 70 4.23 -16.63 -13.85
N PRO A 71 3.66 -17.76 -14.35
CA PRO A 71 2.52 -17.72 -15.27
C PRO A 71 1.26 -17.24 -14.55
N GLY A 72 0.28 -16.78 -15.32
CA GLY A 72 -1.01 -16.32 -14.76
C GLY A 72 -1.07 -14.83 -14.44
N TYR A 73 0.03 -14.09 -14.59
CA TYR A 73 0.05 -12.64 -14.47
C TYR A 73 0.55 -12.00 -15.77
N ASP A 74 -0.20 -11.01 -16.29
CA ASP A 74 0.20 -10.27 -17.50
C ASP A 74 1.26 -9.21 -17.19
N TRP A 75 2.52 -9.67 -17.06
CA TRP A 75 3.68 -8.81 -16.82
C TRP A 75 3.84 -7.72 -17.89
N ALA A 76 3.49 -8.03 -19.14
CA ALA A 76 3.60 -7.08 -20.22
C ALA A 76 2.54 -5.97 -20.11
N ALA A 77 1.31 -6.32 -19.76
CA ALA A 77 0.26 -5.33 -19.48
C ALA A 77 0.61 -4.47 -18.28
N HIS A 78 1.19 -5.08 -17.22
CA HIS A 78 1.65 -4.35 -16.04
C HIS A 78 2.68 -3.27 -16.39
N LEU A 79 3.71 -3.62 -17.15
CA LEU A 79 4.73 -2.67 -17.58
C LEU A 79 4.16 -1.57 -18.47
N ARG A 80 3.32 -1.95 -19.45
CA ARG A 80 2.63 -0.97 -20.33
C ARG A 80 1.78 0.01 -19.55
N ALA A 81 1.06 -0.44 -18.53
CA ALA A 81 0.24 0.43 -17.67
C ALA A 81 1.07 1.48 -16.91
N GLN A 82 2.35 1.19 -16.66
CA GLN A 82 3.31 2.11 -16.05
C GLN A 82 4.12 2.92 -17.08
N GLY A 83 3.78 2.85 -18.36
CA GLY A 83 4.50 3.54 -19.43
C GLY A 83 5.89 2.95 -19.72
N MET A 84 6.18 1.74 -19.24
CA MET A 84 7.46 1.06 -19.44
C MET A 84 7.39 0.04 -20.56
N GLN A 85 8.51 -0.10 -21.29
CA GLN A 85 8.73 -1.22 -22.20
C GLN A 85 9.29 -2.42 -21.43
N ALA A 86 9.09 -3.62 -21.96
CA ALA A 86 9.69 -4.82 -21.37
C ALA A 86 11.23 -4.72 -21.44
N PRO A 87 11.93 -4.77 -20.32
CA PRO A 87 13.39 -4.74 -20.31
C PRO A 87 13.96 -6.13 -20.68
N ASP A 88 15.20 -6.15 -21.16
CA ASP A 88 15.87 -7.42 -21.46
C ASP A 88 16.08 -8.28 -20.18
N ARG A 89 16.33 -7.63 -19.06
CA ARG A 89 16.60 -8.26 -17.76
C ARG A 89 15.88 -7.57 -16.61
N ILE A 90 15.39 -8.37 -15.69
CA ILE A 90 14.70 -7.93 -14.48
C ILE A 90 15.33 -8.60 -13.26
N ASN A 91 15.53 -7.85 -12.18
CA ASN A 91 15.94 -8.42 -10.90
C ASN A 91 14.70 -8.74 -10.05
N VAL A 92 14.49 -9.98 -9.71
CA VAL A 92 13.43 -10.45 -8.81
C VAL A 92 13.97 -10.51 -7.39
N VAL A 93 13.73 -9.46 -6.60
CA VAL A 93 14.32 -9.27 -5.26
C VAL A 93 13.93 -10.37 -4.28
N THR A 94 12.69 -10.85 -4.34
CA THR A 94 12.15 -11.90 -3.45
C THR A 94 11.42 -12.97 -4.26
N PRO A 95 12.17 -13.86 -4.97
CA PRO A 95 11.57 -14.83 -5.88
C PRO A 95 10.53 -15.73 -5.20
N ASP A 96 10.80 -16.16 -3.96
CA ASP A 96 9.89 -17.03 -3.21
C ASP A 96 8.54 -16.36 -2.84
N ALA A 97 8.49 -15.02 -2.89
CA ALA A 97 7.28 -14.28 -2.55
C ALA A 97 6.35 -14.05 -3.76
N VAL A 98 6.87 -14.11 -4.98
CA VAL A 98 6.12 -13.72 -6.18
C VAL A 98 4.89 -14.60 -6.38
N GLN A 99 5.07 -15.92 -6.52
CA GLN A 99 3.95 -16.81 -6.77
C GLN A 99 2.91 -16.80 -5.65
N PRO A 100 3.26 -16.88 -4.35
CA PRO A 100 2.29 -16.74 -3.27
C PRO A 100 1.49 -15.43 -3.29
N ILE A 101 2.11 -14.32 -3.70
CA ILE A 101 1.40 -13.03 -3.84
C ILE A 101 0.42 -13.08 -5.02
N LEU A 102 0.82 -13.65 -6.16
CA LEU A 102 -0.06 -13.82 -7.31
C LEU A 102 -1.27 -14.71 -6.98
N ASP A 103 -1.04 -15.80 -6.25
CA ASP A 103 -2.11 -16.70 -5.79
C ASP A 103 -3.11 -15.97 -4.87
N ILE A 104 -2.61 -15.09 -3.98
CA ILE A 104 -3.47 -14.25 -3.13
C ILE A 104 -4.25 -13.24 -3.97
N ILE A 105 -3.61 -12.65 -4.97
CA ILE A 105 -4.28 -11.69 -5.86
C ILE A 105 -5.44 -12.36 -6.59
N ASP A 106 -5.23 -13.54 -7.15
CA ASP A 106 -6.23 -14.29 -7.90
C ASP A 106 -7.37 -14.81 -7.00
N ALA A 107 -7.03 -15.32 -5.81
CA ALA A 107 -8.00 -15.85 -4.85
C ALA A 107 -8.83 -14.77 -4.14
N THR A 108 -8.41 -13.51 -4.15
CA THR A 108 -9.09 -12.44 -3.41
C THR A 108 -10.28 -11.90 -4.18
N PRO A 109 -11.49 -11.88 -3.58
CA PRO A 109 -12.69 -11.35 -4.24
C PRO A 109 -12.50 -9.89 -4.70
N LEU A 110 -13.01 -9.56 -5.88
CA LEU A 110 -12.94 -8.21 -6.44
C LEU A 110 -13.54 -7.13 -5.51
N ALA A 111 -14.58 -7.49 -4.73
CA ALA A 111 -15.16 -6.59 -3.75
C ALA A 111 -14.14 -6.18 -2.66
N THR A 112 -13.34 -7.13 -2.17
CA THR A 112 -12.29 -6.86 -1.19
C THR A 112 -11.20 -5.95 -1.78
N TRP A 113 -10.81 -6.18 -3.05
CA TRP A 113 -9.86 -5.31 -3.74
C TRP A 113 -10.40 -3.88 -3.92
N ARG A 114 -11.68 -3.71 -4.24
CA ARG A 114 -12.31 -2.39 -4.31
C ARG A 114 -12.27 -1.66 -2.98
N ASP A 115 -12.62 -2.35 -1.91
CA ASP A 115 -12.59 -1.78 -0.55
C ASP A 115 -11.16 -1.41 -0.14
N TYR A 116 -10.18 -2.29 -0.39
CA TYR A 116 -8.76 -2.08 -0.15
C TYR A 116 -8.23 -0.85 -0.89
N LEU A 117 -8.46 -0.78 -2.21
CA LEU A 117 -8.02 0.34 -3.03
C LEU A 117 -8.72 1.66 -2.64
N SER A 118 -10.01 1.60 -2.30
CA SER A 118 -10.76 2.77 -1.84
C SER A 118 -10.22 3.30 -0.51
N PHE A 119 -9.95 2.40 0.44
CA PHE A 119 -9.34 2.76 1.71
C PHE A 119 -7.97 3.44 1.48
N HIS A 120 -7.08 2.82 0.72
CA HIS A 120 -5.74 3.36 0.48
C HIS A 120 -5.77 4.68 -0.33
N ALA A 121 -6.70 4.81 -1.26
CA ALA A 121 -6.87 6.07 -2.00
C ALA A 121 -7.31 7.22 -1.08
N ILE A 122 -8.22 6.97 -0.14
CA ILE A 122 -8.67 7.98 0.82
C ILE A 122 -7.57 8.28 1.83
N ASP A 123 -6.99 7.27 2.47
CA ASP A 123 -5.99 7.45 3.52
C ASP A 123 -4.69 8.05 2.98
N GLY A 124 -4.22 7.57 1.83
CA GLY A 124 -2.99 8.07 1.19
C GLY A 124 -3.09 9.53 0.71
N ASN A 125 -4.30 10.00 0.44
CA ASN A 125 -4.55 11.39 0.03
C ASN A 125 -5.23 12.23 1.12
N ALA A 126 -5.33 11.74 2.34
CA ALA A 126 -6.10 12.36 3.42
C ALA A 126 -5.73 13.83 3.66
N GLY A 127 -4.43 14.16 3.58
CA GLY A 127 -3.94 15.53 3.75
C GLY A 127 -4.32 16.51 2.65
N LEU A 128 -4.89 16.02 1.54
CA LEU A 128 -5.40 16.80 0.40
C LEU A 128 -6.94 16.84 0.37
N LEU A 129 -7.57 16.06 1.23
CA LEU A 129 -9.02 15.93 1.31
C LEU A 129 -9.59 16.85 2.39
N SER A 130 -10.88 16.69 2.69
CA SER A 130 -11.56 17.53 3.70
C SER A 130 -10.95 17.33 5.09
N LYS A 131 -11.04 18.38 5.92
CA LYS A 131 -10.50 18.38 7.30
C LYS A 131 -10.89 17.15 8.14
N PRO A 132 -12.15 16.64 8.11
CA PRO A 132 -12.50 15.44 8.87
C PRO A 132 -11.71 14.19 8.45
N ILE A 133 -11.35 14.06 7.17
CA ILE A 133 -10.55 12.93 6.64
C ILE A 133 -9.09 13.09 7.07
N ASP A 134 -8.54 14.30 6.93
CA ASP A 134 -7.19 14.63 7.36
C ASP A 134 -7.01 14.41 8.88
N ASP A 135 -7.95 14.87 9.68
CA ASP A 135 -7.94 14.66 11.13
C ASP A 135 -8.01 13.15 11.48
N ALA A 136 -8.85 12.40 10.79
CA ALA A 136 -8.97 10.96 10.99
C ALA A 136 -7.67 10.23 10.67
N SER A 137 -6.99 10.60 9.58
CA SER A 137 -5.68 10.04 9.22
C SER A 137 -4.63 10.41 10.26
N PHE A 138 -4.60 11.65 10.72
CA PHE A 138 -3.66 12.09 11.76
C PHE A 138 -3.86 11.36 13.09
N GLU A 139 -5.10 11.10 13.51
CA GLU A 139 -5.39 10.35 14.75
C GLU A 139 -4.72 8.95 14.73
N PHE A 140 -4.71 8.27 13.61
CA PHE A 140 -4.06 6.97 13.50
C PHE A 140 -2.58 7.09 13.12
N ASN A 141 -2.28 7.66 11.96
CA ASN A 141 -0.93 7.70 11.40
C ASN A 141 0.01 8.62 12.21
N GLY A 142 -0.49 9.78 12.64
CA GLY A 142 0.27 10.74 13.44
C GLY A 142 0.38 10.32 14.89
N LYS A 143 -0.75 10.09 15.58
CA LYS A 143 -0.75 9.86 17.03
C LYS A 143 -0.46 8.40 17.38
N VAL A 144 -1.20 7.42 16.83
CA VAL A 144 -1.06 6.01 17.23
C VAL A 144 0.25 5.41 16.72
N LEU A 145 0.59 5.61 15.46
CA LEU A 145 1.81 5.08 14.86
C LEU A 145 3.02 5.98 15.11
N GLY A 146 2.89 7.28 14.85
CA GLY A 146 3.99 8.24 14.90
C GLY A 146 4.28 8.80 16.28
N GLY A 147 3.37 8.64 17.26
CA GLY A 147 3.53 9.20 18.62
C GLY A 147 3.48 10.73 18.67
N GLN A 148 2.98 11.38 17.63
CA GLN A 148 2.89 12.83 17.55
C GLN A 148 1.78 13.35 18.46
N LYS A 149 2.02 14.48 19.14
CA LYS A 149 1.04 15.09 20.03
C LYS A 149 0.06 16.01 19.30
N ALA A 150 0.53 16.69 18.26
CA ALA A 150 -0.23 17.62 17.44
C ALA A 150 0.18 17.55 15.98
N GLN A 151 -0.75 17.86 15.09
CA GLN A 151 -0.49 17.99 13.67
C GLN A 151 0.29 19.29 13.39
N ARG A 152 1.14 19.27 12.37
CA ARG A 152 1.82 20.47 11.91
C ARG A 152 0.79 21.47 11.36
N ASP A 153 1.09 22.76 11.51
CA ASP A 153 0.28 23.85 10.94
C ASP A 153 0.01 23.62 9.45
N ASP A 154 -1.20 23.93 9.00
CA ASP A 154 -1.65 23.67 7.63
C ASP A 154 -0.74 24.32 6.58
N TRP A 155 -0.31 25.55 6.83
CA TRP A 155 0.59 26.26 5.90
C TRP A 155 1.96 25.55 5.76
N LYS A 156 2.49 24.98 6.86
CA LYS A 156 3.75 24.21 6.81
C LYS A 156 3.61 22.90 6.04
N ARG A 157 2.42 22.31 6.11
CA ARG A 157 2.08 21.08 5.36
C ARG A 157 1.91 21.40 3.87
N ALA A 158 1.24 22.51 3.56
CA ALA A 158 1.09 22.99 2.17
C ALA A 158 2.45 23.30 1.52
N VAL A 159 3.32 24.00 2.24
CA VAL A 159 4.70 24.26 1.75
C VAL A 159 5.48 22.96 1.54
N ALA A 160 5.36 21.99 2.45
CA ALA A 160 6.06 20.70 2.31
C ALA A 160 5.52 19.89 1.12
N LEU A 161 4.22 20.00 0.81
CA LEU A 161 3.60 19.35 -0.34
C LEU A 161 4.10 19.92 -1.66
N VAL A 162 4.22 21.26 -1.74
CA VAL A 162 4.67 21.95 -2.95
C VAL A 162 6.18 21.81 -3.17
N GLY A 163 6.97 21.91 -2.10
CA GLY A 163 8.44 21.89 -2.14
C GLY A 163 9.09 20.56 -1.79
N GLY A 164 8.29 19.51 -1.46
CA GLY A 164 8.81 18.19 -1.09
C GLY A 164 9.15 17.31 -2.28
N ARG A 165 9.88 16.22 -2.03
CA ARG A 165 10.18 15.18 -3.04
C ARG A 165 8.88 14.67 -3.67
N GLY A 166 8.74 14.76 -4.98
CA GLY A 166 7.50 14.44 -5.70
C GLY A 166 6.44 15.54 -5.62
N GLY A 167 6.75 16.70 -5.05
CA GLY A 167 5.88 17.88 -5.06
C GLY A 167 5.99 18.66 -6.38
N LEU A 168 5.10 19.65 -6.54
CA LEU A 168 5.09 20.53 -7.72
C LEU A 168 6.45 21.23 -7.97
N GLY A 169 7.28 21.39 -6.94
CA GLY A 169 8.63 21.95 -7.06
C GLY A 169 9.58 21.09 -7.90
N GLU A 170 9.45 19.75 -7.87
CA GLU A 170 10.25 18.85 -8.74
C GLU A 170 9.75 18.85 -10.19
N ALA A 171 8.47 19.14 -10.40
CA ALA A 171 7.89 19.21 -11.76
C ALA A 171 8.23 20.54 -12.48
N LEU A 172 8.66 21.55 -11.74
CA LEU A 172 8.97 22.88 -12.25
C LEU A 172 10.48 23.20 -12.30
N GLY A 173 11.33 22.34 -11.77
CA GLY A 173 12.79 22.45 -11.77
C GLY A 173 13.46 21.55 -12.76
#